data_2239b66ee4b1e383eef87a375f24b453
#
_entry.id   2239b66ee4b1e383eef87a375f24b453
#
_cell.length_a   1.000
_cell.length_b   1.000
_cell.length_c   1.000
_cell.angle_alpha   90.00
_cell.angle_beta   90.00
_cell.angle_gamma   90.00
#
_symmetry.space_group_name_H-M   'P 1'
#
loop_
_entity.id
_entity.type
_entity.pdbx_description
1 polymer ?
#
loop_
_entity_poly.entity_id
_entity_poly.type
_entity_poly.pdbx_seq_one_letter_code
_entity_poly.pdbx_strand_id
1 'polypeptide(L)'
;MKALKELEETLLSKSHDYGKEFEVFEFAADYAQIDVEKVFMVMIAIKVARLRNLQGKQAKNESIADTLKDLAGYSIIYKSFLDKNLKESK
;
A
#
# COMPACT_ATOMS: atom_id res chain seq x y z
N MET A 1 -1.15 3.00 -20.11
CA MET A 1 -0.37 3.89 -19.23
C MET A 1 0.75 3.11 -18.58
N LYS A 2 1.96 3.58 -18.74
CA LYS A 2 3.15 2.85 -18.25
C LYS A 2 3.12 2.63 -16.73
N ALA A 3 2.74 3.65 -15.98
CA ALA A 3 2.72 3.55 -14.52
C ALA A 3 1.74 2.50 -14.01
N LEU A 4 0.57 2.41 -14.64
CA LEU A 4 -0.41 1.39 -14.27
C LEU A 4 0.09 0.00 -14.59
N LYS A 5 0.77 -0.14 -15.73
CA LYS A 5 1.32 -1.43 -16.12
C LYS A 5 2.41 -1.87 -15.16
N GLU A 6 3.29 -0.95 -14.77
CA GLU A 6 4.35 -1.24 -13.81
C GLU A 6 3.76 -1.68 -12.47
N LEU A 7 2.72 -0.99 -12.01
CA LEU A 7 2.06 -1.35 -10.77
C LEU A 7 1.41 -2.72 -10.89
N GLU A 8 0.73 -2.98 -11.98
CA GLU A 8 0.11 -4.27 -12.23
C GLU A 8 1.14 -5.39 -12.21
N GLU A 9 2.26 -5.20 -12.90
CA GLU A 9 3.33 -6.19 -12.92
C GLU A 9 3.92 -6.42 -11.53
N THR A 10 4.11 -5.37 -10.75
CA THR A 10 4.61 -5.48 -9.40
C THR A 10 3.64 -6.29 -8.53
N LEU A 11 2.36 -5.99 -8.64
CA LEU A 11 1.34 -6.71 -7.90
C LEU A 11 1.28 -8.18 -8.32
N LEU A 12 1.35 -8.44 -9.63
CA LEU A 12 1.32 -9.81 -10.14
C LEU A 12 2.55 -10.61 -9.71
N SER A 13 3.73 -9.99 -9.72
CA SER A 13 4.93 -10.69 -9.32
C SER A 13 4.92 -11.09 -7.85
N LYS A 14 4.17 -10.36 -7.04
CA LYS A 14 3.98 -10.66 -5.62
C LYS A 14 2.75 -11.51 -5.36
N SER A 15 1.99 -11.84 -6.42
CA SER A 15 0.68 -12.48 -6.25
C SER A 15 0.76 -13.87 -5.61
N HIS A 16 1.87 -14.54 -5.76
CA HIS A 16 2.06 -15.84 -5.10
C HIS A 16 2.03 -15.69 -3.59
N ASP A 17 2.41 -14.53 -3.11
CA ASP A 17 2.42 -14.23 -1.69
C ASP A 17 1.17 -13.48 -1.24
N TYR A 18 0.34 -13.03 -2.19
CA TYR A 18 -0.80 -12.20 -1.87
C TYR A 18 -1.88 -12.89 -1.07
N GLY A 19 -1.96 -14.21 -1.16
CA GLY A 19 -2.80 -14.92 -0.24
C GLY A 19 -2.40 -14.62 1.20
N LYS A 20 -1.13 -14.24 1.38
CA LYS A 20 -0.56 -13.95 2.70
C LYS A 20 -0.36 -12.46 2.95
N GLU A 21 -0.63 -11.61 1.98
CA GLU A 21 -0.37 -10.19 2.15
C GLU A 21 -1.22 -9.58 3.25
N PHE A 22 -2.49 -9.93 3.27
CA PHE A 22 -3.34 -9.46 4.35
C PHE A 22 -2.90 -10.01 5.69
N GLU A 23 -2.28 -11.20 5.69
CA GLU A 23 -1.77 -11.77 6.94
C GLU A 23 -0.71 -10.91 7.58
N VAL A 24 0.16 -10.29 6.79
CA VAL A 24 1.19 -9.39 7.32
C VAL A 24 0.54 -8.18 7.99
N PHE A 25 -0.45 -7.60 7.33
CA PHE A 25 -1.16 -6.45 7.90
C PHE A 25 -1.96 -6.85 9.13
N GLU A 26 -2.59 -8.01 9.09
CA GLU A 26 -3.35 -8.52 10.22
C GLU A 26 -2.43 -8.82 11.40
N PHE A 27 -1.26 -9.38 11.13
CA PHE A 27 -0.25 -9.61 12.18
C PHE A 27 0.18 -8.29 12.81
N ALA A 28 0.47 -7.28 11.97
CA ALA A 28 0.90 -5.98 12.46
C ALA A 28 -0.18 -5.33 13.32
N ALA A 29 -1.43 -5.43 12.89
CA ALA A 29 -2.56 -4.88 13.65
C ALA A 29 -2.67 -5.55 15.03
N ASP A 30 -2.58 -6.87 15.05
CA ASP A 30 -2.67 -7.62 16.29
C ASP A 30 -1.50 -7.30 17.20
N TYR A 31 -0.31 -7.25 16.66
CA TYR A 31 0.89 -6.91 17.43
C TYR A 31 0.78 -5.53 18.06
N ALA A 32 0.26 -4.56 17.31
CA ALA A 32 0.14 -3.18 17.75
C ALA A 32 -1.17 -2.91 18.52
N GLN A 33 -2.06 -3.88 18.58
CA GLN A 33 -3.36 -3.74 19.25
C GLN A 33 -4.22 -2.64 18.63
N ILE A 34 -4.26 -2.61 17.31
CA ILE A 34 -5.07 -1.65 16.54
C ILE A 34 -5.85 -2.41 15.48
N ASP A 35 -6.84 -1.74 14.90
CA ASP A 35 -7.60 -2.30 13.79
C ASP A 35 -6.70 -2.40 12.55
N VAL A 36 -6.91 -3.43 11.73
CA VAL A 36 -6.12 -3.64 10.54
C VAL A 36 -6.23 -2.46 9.57
N GLU A 37 -7.40 -1.80 9.50
CA GLU A 37 -7.55 -0.64 8.64
C GLU A 37 -6.62 0.50 9.05
N LYS A 38 -6.34 0.61 10.35
CA LYS A 38 -5.40 1.62 10.83
C LYS A 38 -3.98 1.33 10.39
N VAL A 39 -3.62 0.05 10.23
CA VAL A 39 -2.31 -0.30 9.68
C VAL A 39 -2.17 0.24 8.27
N PHE A 40 -3.18 0.05 7.41
CA PHE A 40 -3.16 0.60 6.07
C PHE A 40 -3.05 2.13 6.09
N MET A 41 -3.81 2.77 6.97
CA MET A 41 -3.78 4.22 7.09
C MET A 41 -2.41 4.73 7.51
N VAL A 42 -1.75 4.03 8.44
CA VAL A 42 -0.40 4.39 8.87
C VAL A 42 0.59 4.27 7.71
N MET A 43 0.50 3.16 6.96
CA MET A 43 1.41 2.97 5.83
C MET A 43 1.22 4.05 4.77
N ILE A 44 -0.03 4.40 4.49
CA ILE A 44 -0.34 5.47 3.54
C ILE A 44 0.18 6.81 4.08
N ALA A 45 -0.04 7.09 5.35
CA ALA A 45 0.41 8.33 5.97
C ALA A 45 1.94 8.49 5.89
N ILE A 46 2.67 7.40 6.10
CA ILE A 46 4.13 7.43 5.99
C ILE A 46 4.55 7.85 4.58
N LYS A 47 3.88 7.32 3.56
CA LYS A 47 4.22 7.66 2.17
C LYS A 47 3.82 9.10 1.84
N VAL A 48 2.70 9.57 2.37
CA VAL A 48 2.29 10.97 2.19
C VAL A 48 3.30 11.91 2.85
N ALA A 49 3.74 11.58 4.06
CA ALA A 49 4.75 12.37 4.76
C ALA A 49 6.06 12.42 3.96
N ARG A 50 6.44 11.28 3.38
CA ARG A 50 7.63 11.22 2.55
C ARG A 50 7.51 12.10 1.31
N LEU A 51 6.33 12.10 0.66
CA LEU A 51 6.09 12.98 -0.48
C LEU A 51 6.24 14.44 -0.09
N ARG A 52 5.67 14.82 1.05
CA ARG A 52 5.78 16.19 1.54
C ARG A 52 7.24 16.57 1.77
N ASN A 53 8.01 15.67 2.37
CA ASN A 53 9.41 15.94 2.67
C ASN A 53 10.29 16.04 1.43
N LEU A 54 9.89 15.38 0.34
CA LEU A 54 10.64 15.39 -0.91
C LEU A 54 10.32 16.59 -1.80
N GLN A 55 9.26 17.32 -1.51
CA GLN A 55 8.88 18.48 -2.33
C GLN A 55 9.96 19.56 -2.30
N GLY A 56 10.23 20.11 -3.48
CA GLY A 56 11.20 21.19 -3.61
C GLY A 56 12.65 20.79 -3.53
N LYS A 57 12.94 19.52 -3.42
CA LYS A 57 14.32 19.04 -3.32
C LYS A 57 14.79 18.53 -4.68
N GLN A 58 15.99 18.94 -5.05
CA GLN A 58 16.56 18.51 -6.32
C GLN A 58 16.93 17.04 -6.27
N ALA A 59 16.97 16.43 -7.43
CA ALA A 59 17.43 15.05 -7.64
C ALA A 59 16.60 14.00 -6.88
N LYS A 60 15.34 14.31 -6.65
CA LYS A 60 14.47 13.39 -5.91
C LYS A 60 13.33 12.85 -6.77
N ASN A 61 13.40 13.03 -8.09
CA ASN A 61 12.34 12.55 -8.98
C ASN A 61 12.15 11.05 -8.87
N GLU A 62 13.24 10.32 -8.80
CA GLU A 62 13.18 8.87 -8.68
C GLU A 62 12.52 8.46 -7.35
N SER A 63 12.93 9.09 -6.25
CA SER A 63 12.36 8.81 -4.94
C SER A 63 10.89 9.18 -4.87
N ILE A 64 10.50 10.28 -5.53
CA ILE A 64 9.09 10.68 -5.59
C ILE A 64 8.31 9.62 -6.38
N ALA A 65 8.84 9.21 -7.53
CA ALA A 65 8.17 8.18 -8.34
C ALA A 65 8.00 6.87 -7.57
N ASP A 66 9.03 6.44 -6.86
CA ASP A 66 8.96 5.22 -6.06
C ASP A 66 7.94 5.36 -4.94
N THR A 67 7.90 6.52 -4.30
CA THR A 67 6.96 6.76 -3.21
C THR A 67 5.51 6.74 -3.72
N LEU A 68 5.28 7.34 -4.89
CA LEU A 68 3.95 7.31 -5.51
C LEU A 68 3.53 5.90 -5.87
N LYS A 69 4.46 5.10 -6.36
CA LYS A 69 4.19 3.70 -6.68
C LYS A 69 3.80 2.92 -5.42
N ASP A 70 4.52 3.13 -4.33
CA ASP A 70 4.21 2.49 -3.06
C ASP A 70 2.85 2.93 -2.54
N LEU A 71 2.57 4.22 -2.61
CA LEU A 71 1.29 4.77 -2.17
C LEU A 71 0.14 4.17 -2.97
N ALA A 72 0.29 4.08 -4.29
CA ALA A 72 -0.73 3.46 -5.13
C ALA A 72 -0.92 2.00 -4.75
N GLY A 73 0.17 1.28 -4.49
CA GLY A 73 0.12 -0.12 -4.09
C GLY A 73 -0.65 -0.31 -2.80
N TYR A 74 -0.34 0.47 -1.76
CA TYR A 74 -1.05 0.36 -0.49
C TYR A 74 -2.52 0.73 -0.64
N SER A 75 -2.83 1.71 -1.48
CA SER A 75 -4.21 2.11 -1.71
C SER A 75 -5.01 0.98 -2.35
N ILE A 76 -4.43 0.30 -3.32
CA ILE A 76 -5.10 -0.82 -3.99
C ILE A 76 -5.27 -2.00 -3.03
N ILE A 77 -4.25 -2.31 -2.24
CA ILE A 77 -4.33 -3.40 -1.28
C ILE A 77 -5.41 -3.11 -0.24
N TYR A 78 -5.47 -1.88 0.25
CA TYR A 78 -6.49 -1.48 1.21
C TYR A 78 -7.89 -1.63 0.61
N LYS A 79 -8.06 -1.15 -0.62
CA LYS A 79 -9.36 -1.30 -1.28
C LYS A 79 -9.73 -2.77 -1.45
N SER A 80 -8.76 -3.60 -1.82
CA SER A 80 -9.00 -5.04 -1.97
C SER A 80 -9.41 -5.68 -0.65
N PHE A 81 -8.80 -5.25 0.45
CA PHE A 81 -9.16 -5.72 1.78
C PHE A 81 -10.61 -5.35 2.11
N LEU A 82 -11.00 -4.11 1.82
CA LEU A 82 -12.38 -3.66 2.06
C LEU A 82 -13.38 -4.44 1.21
N ASP A 83 -13.05 -4.69 -0.04
CA ASP A 83 -13.90 -5.44 -0.94
C ASP A 83 -14.11 -6.87 -0.44
N LYS A 84 -13.03 -7.49 0.04
CA LYS A 84 -13.11 -8.83 0.60
C LYS A 84 -14.02 -8.88 1.82
N ASN A 85 -13.89 -7.92 2.70
CA ASN A 85 -14.72 -7.86 3.90
C ASN A 85 -16.19 -7.63 3.58
N LEU A 86 -16.48 -6.82 2.57
CA LEU A 86 -17.85 -6.60 2.14
C LEU A 86 -18.48 -7.90 1.63
N LYS A 87 -17.72 -8.69 0.88
CA LYS A 87 -18.20 -9.98 0.39
C LYS A 87 -18.45 -10.95 1.53
N GLU A 88 -17.57 -10.96 2.53
CA GLU A 88 -17.69 -11.88 3.65
C GLU A 88 -18.84 -11.50 4.59
N SER A 89 -19.15 -10.21 4.68
CA SER A 89 -20.22 -9.77 5.58
C SER A 89 -21.61 -9.96 4.99
N LYS A 90 -21.69 -10.39 3.75
CA LYS A 90 -22.94 -10.79 3.14
C LYS A 90 -23.12 -12.29 3.21
#